data_3e27083046694fe95aba1793736d78ae
#
_entry.id   3e27083046694fe95aba1793736d78ae
#
_cell.length_a   1.000
_cell.length_b   1.000
_cell.length_c   1.000
_cell.angle_alpha   90.00
_cell.angle_beta   90.00
_cell.angle_gamma   90.00
#
_symmetry.space_group_name_H-M   'P 1'
#
loop_
_entity.id
_entity.type
_entity.pdbx_description
1 polymer ?
#
loop_
_entity_poly.entity_id
_entity_poly.type
_entity_poly.pdbx_seq_one_letter_code
_entity_poly.pdbx_strand_id
1 'polypeptide(L)'
;MYRMILNETSYFGAGCRESIATETARRGFKKAFFVTDKDLIRFKVADKVIEVFEKNNIPFEIYSDVKANPTIANVQNGVEAFKASGADFIVALGGGSAIDTAKGIGIVFNNPEFADVKSLEGVADTKKKAVPTFALPTTAGTAAEVTINYVIIDEDAKKKMVCVDPNDIPAVAIVDPELMYSMPKGLTAATGMDALTHAIESYITPGAWVMSDMLELKAIEMIAANLKAAVDNGSDPVAREAMSQAQYIAGMGFSNVGLGIVHSMAHPLGAHYDTPHGVANALLLPYVMEYNAESPAAPKYINIAKAMGVNTDGMTEAEGVKAAVEAVKQLSLSIGIPQKLNEIGVRKEDLHTLALDAFNDVCTGGNPRPTSIEDIEALYNKAFE
;
A
#
# COMPACT_ATOMS: atom_id res chain seq x y z
N MET A 1 -23.83 -2.93 -9.08
CA MET A 1 -23.14 -1.96 -9.97
C MET A 1 -21.72 -1.85 -9.47
N TYR A 2 -20.71 -1.95 -10.37
CA TYR A 2 -19.31 -1.82 -10.03
C TYR A 2 -18.79 -0.47 -10.50
N ARG A 3 -17.87 0.14 -9.74
CA ARG A 3 -17.19 1.39 -10.06
C ARG A 3 -15.69 1.16 -9.95
N MET A 4 -14.90 1.76 -10.84
CA MET A 4 -13.45 1.75 -10.77
C MET A 4 -12.93 3.19 -10.86
N ILE A 5 -12.09 3.58 -9.93
CA ILE A 5 -11.44 4.90 -9.87
C ILE A 5 -9.96 4.68 -10.07
N LEU A 6 -9.39 5.40 -11.02
CA LEU A 6 -7.98 5.34 -11.40
C LEU A 6 -7.43 6.75 -11.59
N ASN A 7 -6.09 6.86 -11.66
CA ASN A 7 -5.43 8.12 -12.01
C ASN A 7 -5.89 8.65 -13.37
N GLU A 8 -5.79 9.95 -13.57
CA GLU A 8 -6.01 10.55 -14.89
C GLU A 8 -4.94 10.12 -15.90
N THR A 9 -3.70 9.95 -15.43
CA THR A 9 -2.56 9.51 -16.25
C THR A 9 -1.57 8.74 -15.40
N SER A 10 -0.93 7.71 -15.98
CA SER A 10 0.12 6.95 -15.31
C SER A 10 1.28 6.67 -16.25
N TYR A 11 2.52 6.78 -15.74
CA TYR A 11 3.75 6.55 -16.48
C TYR A 11 4.54 5.42 -15.82
N PHE A 12 5.13 4.55 -16.63
CA PHE A 12 5.88 3.38 -16.18
C PHE A 12 7.20 3.24 -16.91
N GLY A 13 8.21 2.74 -16.20
CA GLY A 13 9.51 2.38 -16.74
C GLY A 13 10.63 3.29 -16.29
N ALA A 14 11.86 2.83 -16.48
CA ALA A 14 13.07 3.53 -16.05
C ALA A 14 13.17 4.95 -16.67
N GLY A 15 13.39 5.94 -15.82
CA GLY A 15 13.49 7.34 -16.22
C GLY A 15 12.15 8.03 -16.49
N CYS A 16 11.01 7.37 -16.32
CA CYS A 16 9.69 7.99 -16.58
C CYS A 16 9.40 9.21 -15.67
N ARG A 17 10.19 9.45 -14.61
CA ARG A 17 10.15 10.68 -13.79
C ARG A 17 10.30 11.95 -14.60
N GLU A 18 10.94 11.90 -15.77
CA GLU A 18 11.03 13.05 -16.70
C GLU A 18 9.64 13.55 -17.15
N SER A 19 8.60 12.70 -17.07
CA SER A 19 7.22 13.09 -17.38
C SER A 19 6.65 14.16 -16.45
N ILE A 20 7.27 14.41 -15.28
CA ILE A 20 6.91 15.53 -14.40
C ILE A 20 6.91 16.84 -15.21
N ALA A 21 7.95 17.09 -16.01
CA ALA A 21 8.06 18.31 -16.80
C ALA A 21 6.94 18.42 -17.86
N THR A 22 6.67 17.33 -18.56
CA THR A 22 5.61 17.27 -19.58
C THR A 22 4.23 17.53 -18.96
N GLU A 23 3.92 16.86 -17.83
CA GLU A 23 2.63 17.02 -17.16
C GLU A 23 2.46 18.41 -16.53
N THR A 24 3.53 18.97 -15.93
CA THR A 24 3.54 20.32 -15.41
C THR A 24 3.21 21.34 -16.52
N ALA A 25 3.88 21.25 -17.67
CA ALA A 25 3.64 22.13 -18.81
C ALA A 25 2.23 21.95 -19.40
N ARG A 26 1.80 20.70 -19.61
CA ARG A 26 0.48 20.37 -20.17
C ARG A 26 -0.68 20.89 -19.31
N ARG A 27 -0.53 20.82 -17.99
CA ARG A 27 -1.55 21.25 -17.04
C ARG A 27 -1.44 22.75 -16.70
N GLY A 28 -0.38 23.42 -17.13
CA GLY A 28 -0.14 24.84 -16.92
C GLY A 28 0.24 25.20 -15.49
N PHE A 29 0.74 24.24 -14.70
CA PHE A 29 1.21 24.45 -13.33
C PHE A 29 2.47 25.31 -13.29
N LYS A 30 2.67 26.02 -12.17
CA LYS A 30 3.72 27.05 -12.04
C LYS A 30 4.76 26.74 -11.00
N LYS A 31 4.38 26.16 -9.87
CA LYS A 31 5.28 25.88 -8.75
C LYS A 31 4.90 24.57 -8.06
N ALA A 32 5.84 23.67 -7.91
CA ALA A 32 5.65 22.39 -7.21
C ALA A 32 5.84 22.55 -5.69
N PHE A 33 4.99 21.89 -4.93
CA PHE A 33 5.25 21.58 -3.52
C PHE A 33 5.78 20.14 -3.44
N PHE A 34 7.08 20.00 -3.18
CA PHE A 34 7.76 18.72 -3.23
C PHE A 34 7.76 18.05 -1.86
N VAL A 35 6.88 17.07 -1.68
CA VAL A 35 6.73 16.31 -0.45
C VAL A 35 7.59 15.07 -0.51
N THR A 36 8.51 14.90 0.44
CA THR A 36 9.41 13.74 0.54
C THR A 36 9.89 13.57 1.98
N ASP A 37 10.61 12.50 2.29
CA ASP A 37 11.20 12.32 3.62
C ASP A 37 12.70 12.69 3.66
N LYS A 38 13.22 12.89 4.89
CA LYS A 38 14.61 13.31 5.13
C LYS A 38 15.63 12.26 4.70
N ASP A 39 15.27 10.98 4.75
CA ASP A 39 16.15 9.89 4.35
C ASP A 39 16.33 9.84 2.84
N LEU A 40 15.27 10.04 2.06
CA LEU A 40 15.36 10.11 0.61
C LEU A 40 16.23 11.31 0.14
N ILE A 41 16.19 12.43 0.88
CA ILE A 41 17.11 13.55 0.65
C ILE A 41 18.54 13.13 1.01
N ARG A 42 18.76 12.59 2.20
CA ARG A 42 20.08 12.17 2.68
C ARG A 42 20.75 11.14 1.76
N PHE A 43 19.97 10.19 1.25
CA PHE A 43 20.43 9.15 0.35
C PHE A 43 20.40 9.54 -1.14
N LYS A 44 20.09 10.80 -1.45
CA LYS A 44 20.09 11.38 -2.80
C LYS A 44 19.11 10.73 -3.77
N VAL A 45 18.08 10.09 -3.29
CA VAL A 45 16.98 9.62 -4.14
C VAL A 45 16.15 10.82 -4.63
N ALA A 46 15.92 11.79 -3.73
CA ALA A 46 15.21 13.02 -4.04
C ALA A 46 15.93 13.87 -5.11
N ASP A 47 17.27 13.82 -5.18
CA ASP A 47 18.07 14.54 -6.18
C ASP A 47 17.61 14.21 -7.61
N LYS A 48 17.22 12.97 -7.89
CA LYS A 48 16.73 12.53 -9.21
C LYS A 48 15.47 13.30 -9.67
N VAL A 49 14.64 13.73 -8.73
CA VAL A 49 13.42 14.52 -9.01
C VAL A 49 13.78 16.02 -9.03
N ILE A 50 14.65 16.45 -8.13
CA ILE A 50 15.16 17.84 -8.10
C ILE A 50 15.84 18.19 -9.43
N GLU A 51 16.66 17.29 -9.98
CA GLU A 51 17.28 17.46 -11.29
C GLU A 51 16.27 17.68 -12.42
N VAL A 52 15.10 17.02 -12.36
CA VAL A 52 14.01 17.25 -13.34
C VAL A 52 13.45 18.67 -13.19
N PHE A 53 13.23 19.14 -11.96
CA PHE A 53 12.75 20.49 -11.71
C PHE A 53 13.74 21.55 -12.22
N GLU A 54 15.02 21.41 -11.85
CA GLU A 54 16.08 22.37 -12.23
C GLU A 54 16.30 22.44 -13.74
N LYS A 55 16.41 21.27 -14.39
CA LYS A 55 16.60 21.14 -15.84
C LYS A 55 15.47 21.80 -16.64
N ASN A 56 14.25 21.77 -16.10
CA ASN A 56 13.06 22.29 -16.79
C ASN A 56 12.59 23.66 -16.23
N ASN A 57 13.38 24.29 -15.35
CA ASN A 57 13.04 25.55 -14.70
C ASN A 57 11.67 25.55 -14.02
N ILE A 58 11.31 24.45 -13.35
CA ILE A 58 10.09 24.32 -12.55
C ILE A 58 10.42 24.80 -11.14
N PRO A 59 9.87 25.91 -10.66
CA PRO A 59 10.04 26.35 -9.28
C PRO A 59 9.48 25.31 -8.33
N PHE A 60 10.15 25.06 -7.21
CA PHE A 60 9.67 24.11 -6.21
C PHE A 60 10.03 24.54 -4.79
N GLU A 61 9.32 23.99 -3.83
CA GLU A 61 9.60 24.10 -2.40
C GLU A 61 9.50 22.72 -1.74
N ILE A 62 10.52 22.38 -0.96
CA ILE A 62 10.62 21.06 -0.34
C ILE A 62 9.91 21.06 1.02
N TYR A 63 9.02 20.10 1.22
CA TYR A 63 8.44 19.74 2.50
C TYR A 63 8.93 18.34 2.90
N SER A 64 9.76 18.25 3.92
CA SER A 64 10.40 17.00 4.36
C SER A 64 10.07 16.61 5.81
N ASP A 65 9.05 17.23 6.40
CA ASP A 65 8.55 16.83 7.72
C ASP A 65 7.55 15.68 7.59
N VAL A 66 8.02 14.59 6.96
CA VAL A 66 7.27 13.34 6.78
C VAL A 66 7.86 12.29 7.71
N LYS A 67 6.99 11.65 8.52
CA LYS A 67 7.36 10.52 9.39
C LYS A 67 7.01 9.19 8.71
N ALA A 68 7.67 8.12 9.12
CA ALA A 68 7.41 6.76 8.63
C ALA A 68 5.95 6.29 8.85
N ASN A 69 5.28 6.81 9.85
CA ASN A 69 3.84 6.71 10.04
C ASN A 69 3.33 8.14 10.15
N PRO A 70 2.76 8.73 9.09
CA PRO A 70 2.42 10.15 9.06
C PRO A 70 1.32 10.46 10.06
N THR A 71 1.48 11.57 10.77
CA THR A 71 0.58 11.99 11.84
C THR A 71 -0.34 13.13 11.40
N ILE A 72 -1.40 13.36 12.17
CA ILE A 72 -2.26 14.52 12.00
C ILE A 72 -1.43 15.80 11.95
N ALA A 73 -0.44 15.95 12.84
CA ALA A 73 0.42 17.12 12.88
C ALA A 73 1.25 17.28 11.58
N ASN A 74 1.74 16.19 10.97
CA ASN A 74 2.45 16.28 9.69
C ASN A 74 1.54 16.83 8.59
N VAL A 75 0.28 16.41 8.54
CA VAL A 75 -0.70 16.93 7.56
C VAL A 75 -0.99 18.40 7.82
N GLN A 76 -1.29 18.78 9.05
CA GLN A 76 -1.63 20.17 9.41
C GLN A 76 -0.46 21.13 9.13
N ASN A 77 0.76 20.77 9.54
CA ASN A 77 1.96 21.55 9.24
C ASN A 77 2.21 21.65 7.73
N GLY A 78 1.97 20.56 7.01
CA GLY A 78 2.08 20.52 5.56
C GLY A 78 1.07 21.42 4.85
N VAL A 79 -0.16 21.51 5.34
CA VAL A 79 -1.19 22.43 4.80
C VAL A 79 -0.74 23.88 4.96
N GLU A 80 -0.22 24.25 6.11
CA GLU A 80 0.30 25.63 6.32
C GLU A 80 1.54 25.92 5.47
N ALA A 81 2.44 24.96 5.34
CA ALA A 81 3.60 25.09 4.46
C ALA A 81 3.18 25.20 2.99
N PHE A 82 2.20 24.42 2.54
CA PHE A 82 1.67 24.51 1.18
C PHE A 82 1.07 25.90 0.90
N LYS A 83 0.25 26.41 1.81
CA LYS A 83 -0.31 27.77 1.71
C LYS A 83 0.79 28.84 1.58
N ALA A 84 1.81 28.76 2.43
CA ALA A 84 2.91 29.72 2.46
C ALA A 84 3.78 29.65 1.19
N SER A 85 3.92 28.46 0.61
CA SER A 85 4.74 28.23 -0.57
C SER A 85 4.24 28.93 -1.84
N GLY A 86 2.92 29.13 -1.95
CA GLY A 86 2.28 29.60 -3.18
C GLY A 86 2.36 28.60 -4.34
N ALA A 87 2.61 27.32 -4.04
CA ALA A 87 2.57 26.24 -5.03
C ALA A 87 1.13 25.95 -5.48
N ASP A 88 0.98 25.40 -6.68
CA ASP A 88 -0.33 25.11 -7.28
C ASP A 88 -0.54 23.61 -7.59
N PHE A 89 0.47 22.77 -7.33
CA PHE A 89 0.39 21.32 -7.38
C PHE A 89 1.40 20.68 -6.43
N ILE A 90 1.20 19.40 -6.13
CA ILE A 90 2.07 18.62 -5.25
C ILE A 90 2.83 17.59 -6.09
N VAL A 91 4.11 17.39 -5.78
CA VAL A 91 4.89 16.22 -6.24
C VAL A 91 5.29 15.45 -4.99
N ALA A 92 4.81 14.22 -4.87
CA ALA A 92 5.08 13.36 -3.73
C ALA A 92 6.07 12.26 -4.12
N LEU A 93 7.24 12.21 -3.47
CA LEU A 93 8.25 11.18 -3.67
C LEU A 93 8.44 10.41 -2.38
N GLY A 94 8.18 9.10 -2.41
CA GLY A 94 8.45 8.25 -1.27
C GLY A 94 7.64 6.97 -1.26
N GLY A 95 7.64 6.27 -0.12
CA GLY A 95 6.71 5.18 0.14
C GLY A 95 5.32 5.70 0.49
N GLY A 96 4.45 4.82 0.97
CA GLY A 96 3.09 5.18 1.37
C GLY A 96 3.03 6.41 2.27
N SER A 97 3.92 6.52 3.26
CA SER A 97 3.91 7.65 4.21
C SER A 97 4.04 9.03 3.57
N ALA A 98 4.92 9.19 2.58
CA ALA A 98 5.09 10.48 1.90
C ALA A 98 3.89 10.79 0.99
N ILE A 99 3.38 9.79 0.29
CA ILE A 99 2.23 9.94 -0.60
C ILE A 99 0.96 10.20 0.23
N ASP A 100 0.75 9.49 1.34
CA ASP A 100 -0.39 9.68 2.24
C ASP A 100 -0.36 11.06 2.91
N THR A 101 0.83 11.54 3.31
CA THR A 101 0.98 12.93 3.79
C THR A 101 0.57 13.93 2.72
N ALA A 102 1.01 13.72 1.48
CA ALA A 102 0.67 14.60 0.35
C ALA A 102 -0.82 14.60 0.04
N LYS A 103 -1.46 13.42 0.09
CA LYS A 103 -2.91 13.28 -0.04
C LYS A 103 -3.64 14.07 1.05
N GLY A 104 -3.29 13.83 2.33
CA GLY A 104 -3.88 14.57 3.45
C GLY A 104 -3.72 16.08 3.31
N ILE A 105 -2.55 16.57 2.89
CA ILE A 105 -2.32 18.01 2.64
C ILE A 105 -3.25 18.50 1.52
N GLY A 106 -3.30 17.79 0.40
CA GLY A 106 -4.06 18.21 -0.78
C GLY A 106 -5.57 18.24 -0.55
N ILE A 107 -6.10 17.23 0.15
CA ILE A 107 -7.55 17.16 0.41
C ILE A 107 -8.00 18.20 1.43
N VAL A 108 -7.27 18.38 2.53
CA VAL A 108 -7.58 19.37 3.56
C VAL A 108 -7.48 20.80 3.01
N PHE A 109 -6.45 21.09 2.21
CA PHE A 109 -6.29 22.42 1.60
C PHE A 109 -7.49 22.83 0.77
N ASN A 110 -8.03 21.94 -0.05
CA ASN A 110 -9.18 22.22 -0.91
C ASN A 110 -10.54 22.07 -0.21
N ASN A 111 -10.59 21.36 0.94
CA ASN A 111 -11.77 21.14 1.75
C ASN A 111 -11.50 21.57 3.20
N PRO A 112 -11.39 22.88 3.48
CA PRO A 112 -10.98 23.40 4.80
C PRO A 112 -11.96 23.06 5.92
N GLU A 113 -13.17 22.64 5.61
CA GLU A 113 -14.13 22.10 6.59
C GLU A 113 -13.63 20.81 7.26
N PHE A 114 -12.66 20.12 6.64
CA PHE A 114 -11.97 18.95 7.19
C PHE A 114 -10.58 19.30 7.81
N ALA A 115 -10.35 20.55 8.22
CA ALA A 115 -9.10 20.97 8.89
C ALA A 115 -8.83 20.19 10.18
N ASP A 116 -9.86 19.70 10.86
CA ASP A 116 -9.74 18.62 11.83
C ASP A 116 -9.56 17.30 11.07
N VAL A 117 -8.30 16.89 10.91
CA VAL A 117 -7.92 15.68 10.12
C VAL A 117 -8.60 14.42 10.66
N LYS A 118 -9.01 14.37 11.93
CA LYS A 118 -9.77 13.25 12.51
C LYS A 118 -11.11 13.03 11.80
N SER A 119 -11.69 14.09 11.24
CA SER A 119 -12.96 14.01 10.50
C SER A 119 -12.85 13.32 9.12
N LEU A 120 -11.62 13.03 8.65
CA LEU A 120 -11.37 12.30 7.41
C LEU A 120 -11.38 10.76 7.60
N GLU A 121 -11.43 10.26 8.85
CA GLU A 121 -11.45 8.82 9.10
C GLU A 121 -12.66 8.14 8.47
N GLY A 122 -12.45 6.98 7.86
CA GLY A 122 -13.46 6.26 7.11
C GLY A 122 -13.73 6.91 5.74
N VAL A 123 -14.99 7.03 5.37
CA VAL A 123 -15.40 7.65 4.09
C VAL A 123 -15.85 9.09 4.35
N ALA A 124 -14.99 10.04 4.03
CA ALA A 124 -15.31 11.46 4.16
C ALA A 124 -16.16 11.97 2.99
N ASP A 125 -17.12 12.86 3.27
CA ASP A 125 -17.98 13.49 2.26
C ASP A 125 -17.36 14.81 1.76
N THR A 126 -16.11 14.76 1.29
CA THR A 126 -15.44 15.91 0.68
C THR A 126 -16.14 16.31 -0.62
N LYS A 127 -16.13 17.60 -0.93
CA LYS A 127 -16.86 18.14 -2.10
C LYS A 127 -15.95 18.51 -3.25
N LYS A 128 -14.66 18.72 -2.98
CA LYS A 128 -13.67 19.13 -3.97
C LYS A 128 -12.57 18.10 -4.07
N LYS A 129 -12.05 17.89 -5.28
CA LYS A 129 -10.82 17.12 -5.48
C LYS A 129 -9.68 17.74 -4.68
N ALA A 130 -8.77 16.91 -4.20
CA ALA A 130 -7.51 17.34 -3.61
C ALA A 130 -6.71 18.23 -4.57
N VAL A 131 -5.70 18.91 -4.05
CA VAL A 131 -4.70 19.57 -4.89
C VAL A 131 -4.11 18.54 -5.87
N PRO A 132 -3.98 18.87 -7.17
CA PRO A 132 -3.41 17.91 -8.12
C PRO A 132 -2.06 17.39 -7.67
N THR A 133 -1.96 16.08 -7.47
CA THR A 133 -0.75 15.43 -6.96
C THR A 133 -0.16 14.51 -8.03
N PHE A 134 1.17 14.62 -8.24
CA PHE A 134 1.98 13.66 -8.98
C PHE A 134 2.69 12.78 -7.98
N ALA A 135 2.39 11.50 -7.96
CA ALA A 135 2.91 10.57 -6.97
C ALA A 135 3.98 9.64 -7.58
N LEU A 136 5.17 9.65 -6.97
CA LEU A 136 6.33 8.85 -7.36
C LEU A 136 6.68 7.87 -6.24
N PRO A 137 6.29 6.59 -6.33
CA PRO A 137 6.60 5.61 -5.30
C PRO A 137 8.09 5.24 -5.30
N THR A 138 8.66 5.10 -4.10
CA THR A 138 10.01 4.55 -3.89
C THR A 138 9.99 3.16 -3.27
N THR A 139 8.79 2.62 -3.03
CA THR A 139 8.55 1.25 -2.54
C THR A 139 7.60 0.51 -3.47
N ALA A 140 7.74 -0.81 -3.55
CA ALA A 140 6.87 -1.66 -4.35
C ALA A 140 5.95 -2.47 -3.42
N GLY A 141 4.94 -1.80 -2.85
CA GLY A 141 4.04 -2.41 -1.86
C GLY A 141 2.69 -1.74 -1.74
N THR A 142 2.65 -0.53 -1.22
CA THR A 142 1.43 0.15 -0.78
C THR A 142 0.51 0.60 -1.91
N ALA A 143 1.04 0.79 -3.11
CA ALA A 143 0.32 1.36 -4.25
C ALA A 143 -0.40 2.71 -3.95
N ALA A 144 0.12 3.50 -3.00
CA ALA A 144 -0.51 4.74 -2.57
C ALA A 144 -0.70 5.74 -3.72
N GLU A 145 0.12 5.62 -4.79
CA GLU A 145 0.05 6.45 -6.00
C GLU A 145 -1.19 6.18 -6.87
N VAL A 146 -1.89 5.06 -6.67
CA VAL A 146 -3.08 4.68 -7.46
C VAL A 146 -4.32 4.43 -6.61
N THR A 147 -4.23 4.63 -5.30
CA THR A 147 -5.34 4.34 -4.38
C THR A 147 -6.11 5.58 -3.97
N ILE A 148 -7.40 5.39 -3.66
CA ILE A 148 -8.26 6.38 -3.01
C ILE A 148 -8.09 6.37 -1.48
N ASN A 149 -7.25 5.48 -0.96
CA ASN A 149 -7.02 5.31 0.47
C ASN A 149 -5.73 6.01 0.88
N TYR A 150 -5.69 6.48 2.12
CA TYR A 150 -4.49 6.97 2.79
C TYR A 150 -4.61 6.74 4.30
N VAL A 151 -3.49 6.63 4.98
CA VAL A 151 -3.43 6.29 6.40
C VAL A 151 -2.70 7.37 7.18
N ILE A 152 -3.37 7.93 8.18
CA ILE A 152 -2.83 8.95 9.08
C ILE A 152 -2.94 8.45 10.53
N ILE A 153 -1.92 8.73 11.35
CA ILE A 153 -1.92 8.37 12.76
C ILE A 153 -2.56 9.47 13.60
N ASP A 154 -3.57 9.10 14.36
CA ASP A 154 -4.00 9.88 15.53
C ASP A 154 -3.09 9.52 16.70
N GLU A 155 -2.12 10.40 17.00
CA GLU A 155 -1.14 10.18 18.06
C GLU A 155 -1.78 10.18 19.44
N ASP A 156 -2.87 10.94 19.64
CA ASP A 156 -3.61 11.03 20.92
C ASP A 156 -4.36 9.73 21.20
N ALA A 157 -5.06 9.22 20.19
CA ALA A 157 -5.82 7.98 20.28
C ALA A 157 -4.96 6.72 20.08
N LYS A 158 -3.68 6.87 19.66
CA LYS A 158 -2.77 5.78 19.27
C LYS A 158 -3.40 4.86 18.23
N LYS A 159 -4.04 5.45 17.23
CA LYS A 159 -4.84 4.75 16.22
C LYS A 159 -4.36 5.09 14.82
N LYS A 160 -4.33 4.07 13.95
CA LYS A 160 -4.22 4.25 12.50
C LYS A 160 -5.60 4.56 11.94
N MET A 161 -5.78 5.78 11.43
CA MET A 161 -6.99 6.19 10.74
C MET A 161 -6.85 5.82 9.27
N VAL A 162 -7.69 4.93 8.79
CA VAL A 162 -7.82 4.65 7.35
C VAL A 162 -8.84 5.62 6.78
N CYS A 163 -8.38 6.46 5.87
CA CYS A 163 -9.20 7.44 5.17
C CYS A 163 -9.46 6.95 3.74
N VAL A 164 -10.69 7.06 3.26
CA VAL A 164 -11.11 6.61 1.93
C VAL A 164 -11.84 7.75 1.23
N ASP A 165 -11.21 8.33 0.21
CA ASP A 165 -11.79 9.44 -0.51
C ASP A 165 -11.48 9.40 -2.03
N PRO A 166 -12.49 9.18 -2.89
CA PRO A 166 -12.32 9.23 -4.34
C PRO A 166 -11.77 10.56 -4.87
N ASN A 167 -11.93 11.66 -4.13
CA ASN A 167 -11.43 12.97 -4.51
C ASN A 167 -9.92 13.12 -4.25
N ASP A 168 -9.31 12.15 -3.54
CA ASP A 168 -7.93 12.24 -3.10
C ASP A 168 -6.94 11.36 -3.91
N ILE A 169 -7.43 10.64 -4.92
CA ILE A 169 -6.53 9.87 -5.79
C ILE A 169 -5.55 10.80 -6.51
N PRO A 170 -4.23 10.50 -6.53
CA PRO A 170 -3.27 11.28 -7.28
C PRO A 170 -3.66 11.43 -8.76
N ALA A 171 -3.55 12.64 -9.30
CA ALA A 171 -3.89 12.91 -10.70
C ALA A 171 -2.93 12.18 -11.66
N VAL A 172 -1.65 12.11 -11.29
CA VAL A 172 -0.62 11.42 -12.08
C VAL A 172 0.15 10.46 -11.19
N ALA A 173 0.27 9.21 -11.62
CA ALA A 173 1.21 8.26 -11.05
C ALA A 173 2.44 8.13 -11.96
N ILE A 174 3.63 8.17 -11.37
CA ILE A 174 4.91 8.06 -12.09
C ILE A 174 5.72 6.93 -11.46
N VAL A 175 5.63 5.75 -12.02
CA VAL A 175 6.19 4.51 -11.48
C VAL A 175 7.55 4.24 -12.13
N ASP A 176 8.58 4.90 -11.59
CA ASP A 176 9.96 4.80 -12.06
C ASP A 176 10.75 3.81 -11.19
N PRO A 177 11.08 2.60 -11.67
CA PRO A 177 11.78 1.59 -10.90
C PRO A 177 13.18 2.03 -10.44
N GLU A 178 13.82 3.00 -11.09
CA GLU A 178 15.11 3.53 -10.66
C GLU A 178 15.06 4.26 -9.32
N LEU A 179 13.87 4.71 -8.90
CA LEU A 179 13.65 5.32 -7.58
C LEU A 179 13.61 4.28 -6.46
N MET A 180 13.50 2.98 -6.80
CA MET A 180 13.39 1.85 -5.88
C MET A 180 14.69 1.04 -5.74
N TYR A 181 15.74 1.33 -6.54
CA TYR A 181 16.98 0.53 -6.54
C TYR A 181 17.75 0.57 -5.21
N SER A 182 17.63 1.67 -4.45
CA SER A 182 18.28 1.82 -3.15
C SER A 182 17.50 1.22 -1.98
N MET A 183 16.35 0.61 -2.24
CA MET A 183 15.49 0.04 -1.21
C MET A 183 16.20 -1.14 -0.51
N PRO A 184 16.35 -1.12 0.84
CA PRO A 184 16.98 -2.20 1.59
C PRO A 184 16.31 -3.55 1.36
N LYS A 185 17.07 -4.64 1.48
CA LYS A 185 16.60 -6.01 1.28
C LYS A 185 15.36 -6.36 2.12
N GLY A 186 15.40 -6.04 3.41
CA GLY A 186 14.26 -6.28 4.32
C GLY A 186 13.01 -5.48 3.95
N LEU A 187 13.19 -4.23 3.51
CA LEU A 187 12.07 -3.41 3.04
C LEU A 187 11.50 -3.95 1.72
N THR A 188 12.37 -4.40 0.80
CA THR A 188 11.92 -5.03 -0.45
C THR A 188 11.07 -6.28 -0.18
N ALA A 189 11.51 -7.13 0.76
CA ALA A 189 10.76 -8.33 1.15
C ALA A 189 9.40 -7.97 1.76
N ALA A 190 9.40 -7.07 2.74
CA ALA A 190 8.19 -6.66 3.44
C ALA A 190 7.16 -6.01 2.49
N THR A 191 7.58 -5.03 1.68
CA THR A 191 6.67 -4.33 0.78
C THR A 191 6.18 -5.21 -0.36
N GLY A 192 7.02 -6.11 -0.89
CA GLY A 192 6.60 -7.04 -1.93
C GLY A 192 5.58 -8.07 -1.43
N MET A 193 5.72 -8.54 -0.19
CA MET A 193 4.70 -9.40 0.44
C MET A 193 3.43 -8.63 0.78
N ASP A 194 3.53 -7.34 1.12
CA ASP A 194 2.40 -6.45 1.28
C ASP A 194 1.57 -6.35 -0.01
N ALA A 195 2.24 -6.11 -1.14
CA ALA A 195 1.58 -6.12 -2.46
C ALA A 195 0.92 -7.48 -2.78
N LEU A 196 1.56 -8.59 -2.42
CA LEU A 196 0.97 -9.93 -2.57
C LEU A 196 -0.27 -10.10 -1.71
N THR A 197 -0.23 -9.60 -0.47
CA THR A 197 -1.37 -9.64 0.45
C THR A 197 -2.53 -8.82 -0.10
N HIS A 198 -2.27 -7.60 -0.58
CA HIS A 198 -3.26 -6.78 -1.26
C HIS A 198 -3.95 -7.55 -2.39
N ALA A 199 -3.15 -8.14 -3.29
CA ALA A 199 -3.67 -8.87 -4.44
C ALA A 199 -4.49 -10.10 -4.05
N ILE A 200 -4.06 -10.88 -3.05
CA ILE A 200 -4.78 -12.09 -2.62
C ILE A 200 -6.08 -11.70 -1.90
N GLU A 201 -6.05 -10.76 -0.94
CA GLU A 201 -7.26 -10.37 -0.20
C GLU A 201 -8.30 -9.75 -1.14
N SER A 202 -7.91 -8.84 -2.02
CA SER A 202 -8.84 -8.22 -2.96
C SER A 202 -9.35 -9.19 -4.04
N TYR A 203 -8.59 -10.22 -4.38
CA TYR A 203 -9.07 -11.28 -5.25
C TYR A 203 -10.20 -12.10 -4.62
N ILE A 204 -10.13 -12.38 -3.31
CA ILE A 204 -11.11 -13.22 -2.61
C ILE A 204 -12.24 -12.44 -1.92
N THR A 205 -12.15 -11.11 -1.82
CA THR A 205 -13.22 -10.28 -1.19
C THR A 205 -14.57 -10.44 -1.90
N PRO A 206 -15.70 -10.32 -1.19
CA PRO A 206 -17.03 -10.31 -1.81
C PRO A 206 -17.25 -9.17 -2.80
N GLY A 207 -16.49 -8.08 -2.70
CA GLY A 207 -16.51 -6.95 -3.63
C GLY A 207 -15.84 -7.23 -4.97
N ALA A 208 -15.08 -8.32 -5.10
CA ALA A 208 -14.33 -8.66 -6.31
C ALA A 208 -15.23 -8.97 -7.51
N TRP A 209 -14.76 -8.61 -8.69
CA TRP A 209 -15.46 -8.82 -9.96
C TRP A 209 -14.45 -8.99 -11.09
N VAL A 210 -14.90 -9.30 -12.31
CA VAL A 210 -14.03 -9.72 -13.42
C VAL A 210 -12.83 -8.79 -13.68
N MET A 211 -12.99 -7.48 -13.54
CA MET A 211 -11.87 -6.54 -13.77
C MET A 211 -10.84 -6.59 -12.63
N SER A 212 -11.30 -6.56 -11.37
CA SER A 212 -10.38 -6.73 -10.24
C SER A 212 -9.73 -8.11 -10.24
N ASP A 213 -10.49 -9.18 -10.48
CA ASP A 213 -9.97 -10.55 -10.55
C ASP A 213 -8.81 -10.68 -11.57
N MET A 214 -8.95 -10.06 -12.74
CA MET A 214 -7.91 -10.08 -13.79
C MET A 214 -6.65 -9.32 -13.33
N LEU A 215 -6.81 -8.17 -12.69
CA LEU A 215 -5.69 -7.37 -12.19
C LEU A 215 -4.95 -8.09 -11.07
N GLU A 216 -5.69 -8.64 -10.10
CA GLU A 216 -5.10 -9.28 -8.92
C GLU A 216 -4.36 -10.57 -9.28
N LEU A 217 -4.92 -11.41 -10.14
CA LEU A 217 -4.22 -12.62 -10.61
C LEU A 217 -2.93 -12.25 -11.36
N LYS A 218 -2.93 -11.18 -12.15
CA LYS A 218 -1.72 -10.72 -12.83
C LYS A 218 -0.68 -10.16 -11.85
N ALA A 219 -1.12 -9.44 -10.83
CA ALA A 219 -0.24 -8.94 -9.77
C ALA A 219 0.41 -10.12 -9.01
N ILE A 220 -0.38 -11.12 -8.59
CA ILE A 220 0.12 -12.33 -7.91
C ILE A 220 1.20 -13.03 -8.77
N GLU A 221 0.92 -13.25 -10.06
CA GLU A 221 1.86 -13.89 -11.00
C GLU A 221 3.19 -13.13 -11.07
N MET A 222 3.13 -11.81 -11.25
CA MET A 222 4.32 -10.96 -11.37
C MET A 222 5.13 -10.92 -10.08
N ILE A 223 4.47 -10.82 -8.92
CA ILE A 223 5.14 -10.81 -7.61
C ILE A 223 5.80 -12.16 -7.34
N ALA A 224 5.07 -13.26 -7.53
CA ALA A 224 5.61 -14.62 -7.32
C ALA A 224 6.86 -14.89 -8.16
N ALA A 225 6.88 -14.41 -9.40
CA ALA A 225 8.02 -14.63 -10.31
C ALA A 225 9.23 -13.73 -10.01
N ASN A 226 9.06 -12.55 -9.39
CA ASN A 226 10.11 -11.53 -9.34
C ASN A 226 10.52 -11.09 -7.94
N LEU A 227 9.69 -11.29 -6.90
CA LEU A 227 9.98 -10.76 -5.56
C LEU A 227 11.29 -11.30 -5.01
N LYS A 228 11.53 -12.61 -5.11
CA LYS A 228 12.78 -13.19 -4.60
C LYS A 228 14.00 -12.61 -5.32
N ALA A 229 13.96 -12.44 -6.63
CA ALA A 229 15.05 -11.84 -7.40
C ALA A 229 15.30 -10.38 -6.96
N ALA A 230 14.24 -9.58 -6.77
CA ALA A 230 14.34 -8.20 -6.28
C ALA A 230 14.92 -8.12 -4.84
N VAL A 231 14.62 -9.11 -4.00
CA VAL A 231 15.16 -9.21 -2.63
C VAL A 231 16.64 -9.62 -2.64
N ASP A 232 17.01 -10.58 -3.49
CA ASP A 232 18.38 -11.08 -3.59
C ASP A 232 19.31 -10.07 -4.24
N ASN A 233 18.84 -9.37 -5.27
CA ASN A 233 19.56 -8.30 -5.97
C ASN A 233 18.68 -7.06 -6.15
N GLY A 234 18.76 -6.13 -5.22
CA GLY A 234 17.98 -4.88 -5.25
C GLY A 234 18.25 -3.97 -6.46
N SER A 235 19.32 -4.22 -7.22
CA SER A 235 19.69 -3.46 -8.43
C SER A 235 19.28 -4.16 -9.72
N ASP A 236 18.60 -5.31 -9.67
CA ASP A 236 18.10 -6.00 -10.84
C ASP A 236 17.01 -5.18 -11.52
N PRO A 237 17.25 -4.62 -12.73
CA PRO A 237 16.29 -3.74 -13.36
C PRO A 237 15.01 -4.48 -13.79
N VAL A 238 15.10 -5.75 -14.15
CA VAL A 238 13.95 -6.54 -14.58
C VAL A 238 13.04 -6.85 -13.39
N ALA A 239 13.64 -7.31 -12.29
CA ALA A 239 12.89 -7.62 -11.09
C ALA A 239 12.27 -6.35 -10.45
N ARG A 240 13.01 -5.23 -10.41
CA ARG A 240 12.49 -3.96 -9.90
C ARG A 240 11.36 -3.39 -10.75
N GLU A 241 11.50 -3.43 -12.06
CA GLU A 241 10.44 -2.98 -12.96
C GLU A 241 9.19 -3.85 -12.81
N ALA A 242 9.35 -5.17 -12.78
CA ALA A 242 8.23 -6.09 -12.58
C ALA A 242 7.52 -5.85 -11.24
N MET A 243 8.27 -5.68 -10.14
CA MET A 243 7.69 -5.41 -8.81
C MET A 243 7.00 -4.05 -8.74
N SER A 244 7.58 -3.01 -9.37
CA SER A 244 6.98 -1.67 -9.41
C SER A 244 5.63 -1.66 -10.14
N GLN A 245 5.53 -2.40 -11.24
CA GLN A 245 4.30 -2.55 -11.99
C GLN A 245 3.29 -3.45 -11.26
N ALA A 246 3.75 -4.55 -10.66
CA ALA A 246 2.87 -5.51 -9.99
C ALA A 246 2.12 -4.88 -8.80
N GLN A 247 2.81 -4.08 -7.97
CA GLN A 247 2.16 -3.39 -6.86
C GLN A 247 1.13 -2.35 -7.34
N TYR A 248 1.43 -1.64 -8.45
CA TYR A 248 0.48 -0.71 -9.05
C TYR A 248 -0.77 -1.43 -9.58
N ILE A 249 -0.58 -2.58 -10.24
CA ILE A 249 -1.68 -3.42 -10.73
C ILE A 249 -2.57 -3.90 -9.55
N ALA A 250 -1.97 -4.39 -8.46
CA ALA A 250 -2.70 -4.72 -7.24
C ALA A 250 -3.46 -3.50 -6.69
N GLY A 251 -2.82 -2.31 -6.71
CA GLY A 251 -3.45 -1.06 -6.29
C GLY A 251 -4.70 -0.69 -7.06
N MET A 252 -4.69 -0.89 -8.38
CA MET A 252 -5.87 -0.67 -9.22
C MET A 252 -7.06 -1.56 -8.80
N GLY A 253 -6.79 -2.77 -8.34
CA GLY A 253 -7.81 -3.69 -7.87
C GLY A 253 -8.28 -3.35 -6.46
N PHE A 254 -7.40 -3.54 -5.46
CA PHE A 254 -7.81 -3.47 -4.04
C PHE A 254 -8.39 -2.11 -3.63
N SER A 255 -7.92 -1.02 -4.22
CA SER A 255 -8.46 0.32 -3.97
C SER A 255 -9.97 0.44 -4.30
N ASN A 256 -10.47 -0.43 -5.16
CA ASN A 256 -11.84 -0.38 -5.65
C ASN A 256 -12.75 -1.48 -5.07
N VAL A 257 -12.19 -2.54 -4.49
CA VAL A 257 -12.97 -3.67 -3.97
C VAL A 257 -12.76 -3.95 -2.48
N GLY A 258 -11.72 -3.37 -1.88
CA GLY A 258 -11.40 -3.53 -0.47
C GLY A 258 -10.48 -4.72 -0.18
N LEU A 259 -10.18 -4.90 1.10
CA LEU A 259 -9.26 -5.89 1.66
C LEU A 259 -10.00 -6.81 2.64
N GLY A 260 -9.27 -7.53 3.49
CA GLY A 260 -9.82 -8.48 4.45
C GLY A 260 -9.10 -8.46 5.80
N ILE A 261 -9.22 -9.57 6.54
CA ILE A 261 -8.74 -9.63 7.92
C ILE A 261 -7.22 -9.76 8.06
N VAL A 262 -6.44 -10.04 7.01
CA VAL A 262 -4.98 -9.95 7.13
C VAL A 262 -4.60 -8.52 7.47
N HIS A 263 -5.11 -7.54 6.73
CA HIS A 263 -4.88 -6.13 6.99
C HIS A 263 -5.46 -5.69 8.34
N SER A 264 -6.68 -6.12 8.67
CA SER A 264 -7.29 -5.83 9.98
C SER A 264 -6.44 -6.32 11.14
N MET A 265 -5.84 -7.51 11.02
CA MET A 265 -4.96 -8.08 12.04
C MET A 265 -3.56 -7.44 12.03
N ALA A 266 -3.07 -6.96 10.90
CA ALA A 266 -1.77 -6.31 10.80
C ALA A 266 -1.75 -4.88 11.38
N HIS A 267 -2.85 -4.14 11.31
CA HIS A 267 -2.92 -2.78 11.81
C HIS A 267 -2.64 -2.65 13.31
N PRO A 268 -3.25 -3.46 14.21
CA PRO A 268 -2.94 -3.43 15.63
C PRO A 268 -1.48 -3.79 15.94
N LEU A 269 -0.87 -4.72 15.17
CA LEU A 269 0.56 -5.04 15.35
C LEU A 269 1.46 -3.83 15.06
N GLY A 270 1.11 -3.04 14.06
CA GLY A 270 1.79 -1.78 13.79
C GLY A 270 1.56 -0.74 14.89
N ALA A 271 0.35 -0.64 15.43
CA ALA A 271 0.00 0.35 16.45
C ALA A 271 0.59 0.05 17.84
N HIS A 272 0.60 -1.22 18.26
CA HIS A 272 1.04 -1.62 19.60
C HIS A 272 2.52 -2.00 19.68
N TYR A 273 3.12 -2.47 18.56
CA TYR A 273 4.46 -3.06 18.54
C TYR A 273 5.42 -2.41 17.54
N ASP A 274 4.98 -1.35 16.84
CA ASP A 274 5.73 -0.73 15.74
C ASP A 274 6.19 -1.74 14.66
N THR A 275 5.46 -2.86 14.53
CA THR A 275 5.76 -3.88 13.52
C THR A 275 5.62 -3.26 12.13
N PRO A 276 6.63 -3.37 11.25
CA PRO A 276 6.50 -2.90 9.88
C PRO A 276 5.30 -3.57 9.19
N HIS A 277 4.44 -2.78 8.57
CA HIS A 277 3.14 -3.20 8.03
C HIS A 277 3.25 -4.43 7.12
N GLY A 278 4.16 -4.39 6.15
CA GLY A 278 4.35 -5.51 5.23
C GLY A 278 4.89 -6.78 5.90
N VAL A 279 5.62 -6.66 7.02
CA VAL A 279 6.05 -7.83 7.82
C VAL A 279 4.85 -8.45 8.51
N ALA A 280 3.98 -7.63 9.12
CA ALA A 280 2.78 -8.11 9.79
C ALA A 280 1.84 -8.83 8.80
N ASN A 281 1.58 -8.20 7.63
CA ASN A 281 0.78 -8.80 6.58
C ASN A 281 1.37 -10.13 6.09
N ALA A 282 2.66 -10.15 5.79
CA ALA A 282 3.35 -11.34 5.28
C ALA A 282 3.31 -12.54 6.24
N LEU A 283 3.46 -12.26 7.55
CA LEU A 283 3.41 -13.27 8.60
C LEU A 283 1.99 -13.86 8.72
N LEU A 284 0.97 -12.99 8.72
CA LEU A 284 -0.42 -13.39 8.97
C LEU A 284 -1.09 -14.04 7.75
N LEU A 285 -0.66 -13.68 6.54
CA LEU A 285 -1.31 -14.10 5.29
C LEU A 285 -1.56 -15.61 5.18
N PRO A 286 -0.60 -16.52 5.41
CA PRO A 286 -0.86 -17.96 5.27
C PRO A 286 -1.94 -18.48 6.23
N TYR A 287 -1.98 -17.98 7.46
CA TYR A 287 -2.94 -18.39 8.47
C TYR A 287 -4.37 -17.94 8.13
N VAL A 288 -4.50 -16.72 7.64
CA VAL A 288 -5.78 -16.17 7.20
C VAL A 288 -6.25 -16.84 5.90
N MET A 289 -5.35 -17.16 4.98
CA MET A 289 -5.69 -17.93 3.78
C MET A 289 -6.30 -19.30 4.14
N GLU A 290 -5.69 -20.01 5.11
CA GLU A 290 -6.26 -21.29 5.60
C GLU A 290 -7.66 -21.10 6.20
N TYR A 291 -7.89 -20.04 6.97
CA TYR A 291 -9.19 -19.72 7.54
C TYR A 291 -10.22 -19.41 6.45
N ASN A 292 -9.86 -18.58 5.49
CA ASN A 292 -10.74 -18.17 4.39
C ASN A 292 -11.00 -19.28 3.35
N ALA A 293 -10.23 -20.37 3.37
CA ALA A 293 -10.48 -21.55 2.54
C ALA A 293 -11.81 -22.25 2.85
N GLU A 294 -12.43 -21.97 4.00
CA GLU A 294 -13.76 -22.45 4.35
C GLU A 294 -14.88 -21.44 4.00
N SER A 295 -14.61 -20.53 3.08
CA SER A 295 -15.55 -19.51 2.59
C SER A 295 -16.03 -19.81 1.17
N PRO A 296 -17.02 -19.08 0.67
CA PRO A 296 -17.42 -19.15 -0.75
C PRO A 296 -16.29 -18.82 -1.75
N ALA A 297 -15.18 -18.26 -1.29
CA ALA A 297 -14.02 -17.95 -2.12
C ALA A 297 -13.06 -19.14 -2.32
N ALA A 298 -13.28 -20.29 -1.67
CA ALA A 298 -12.43 -21.48 -1.79
C ALA A 298 -12.10 -21.88 -3.24
N PRO A 299 -13.03 -21.86 -4.21
CA PRO A 299 -12.74 -22.20 -5.61
C PRO A 299 -11.72 -21.25 -6.27
N LYS A 300 -11.53 -20.03 -5.76
CA LYS A 300 -10.56 -19.07 -6.28
C LYS A 300 -9.10 -19.44 -5.98
N TYR A 301 -8.86 -20.26 -4.96
CA TYR A 301 -7.51 -20.60 -4.50
C TYR A 301 -6.69 -21.39 -5.52
N ILE A 302 -7.34 -22.20 -6.37
CA ILE A 302 -6.64 -22.91 -7.45
C ILE A 302 -6.02 -21.93 -8.46
N ASN A 303 -6.68 -20.78 -8.71
CA ASN A 303 -6.15 -19.74 -9.56
C ASN A 303 -5.00 -18.98 -8.87
N ILE A 304 -5.09 -18.77 -7.54
CA ILE A 304 -3.98 -18.22 -6.74
C ILE A 304 -2.75 -19.15 -6.85
N ALA A 305 -2.94 -20.46 -6.62
CA ALA A 305 -1.85 -21.43 -6.75
C ALA A 305 -1.21 -21.38 -8.14
N LYS A 306 -2.03 -21.34 -9.20
CA LYS A 306 -1.56 -21.22 -10.58
C LYS A 306 -0.77 -19.92 -10.81
N ALA A 307 -1.27 -18.79 -10.34
CA ALA A 307 -0.58 -17.50 -10.43
C ALA A 307 0.73 -17.49 -9.64
N MET A 308 0.80 -18.22 -8.52
CA MET A 308 2.04 -18.45 -7.77
C MET A 308 3.02 -19.40 -8.46
N GLY A 309 2.72 -19.89 -9.68
CA GLY A 309 3.60 -20.76 -10.47
C GLY A 309 3.45 -22.25 -10.20
N VAL A 310 2.43 -22.67 -9.45
CA VAL A 310 2.17 -24.10 -9.19
C VAL A 310 1.43 -24.73 -10.38
N ASN A 311 1.85 -25.93 -10.81
CA ASN A 311 1.06 -26.71 -11.76
C ASN A 311 -0.20 -27.25 -11.06
N THR A 312 -1.36 -26.77 -11.49
CA THR A 312 -2.66 -27.10 -10.89
C THR A 312 -3.48 -28.10 -11.71
N ASP A 313 -2.90 -28.70 -12.76
CA ASP A 313 -3.59 -29.63 -13.64
C ASP A 313 -4.07 -30.88 -12.86
N GLY A 314 -5.37 -31.14 -12.89
CA GLY A 314 -5.98 -32.28 -12.22
C GLY A 314 -6.17 -32.14 -10.69
N MET A 315 -5.81 -31.00 -10.10
CA MET A 315 -6.02 -30.76 -8.66
C MET A 315 -7.52 -30.61 -8.33
N THR A 316 -7.91 -31.17 -7.22
CA THR A 316 -9.18 -30.86 -6.55
C THR A 316 -9.11 -29.45 -5.92
N GLU A 317 -10.26 -28.91 -5.55
CA GLU A 317 -10.33 -27.61 -4.84
C GLU A 317 -9.49 -27.63 -3.56
N ALA A 318 -9.58 -28.68 -2.75
CA ALA A 318 -8.83 -28.81 -1.50
C ALA A 318 -7.30 -28.87 -1.74
N GLU A 319 -6.86 -29.54 -2.79
CA GLU A 319 -5.45 -29.55 -3.20
C GLU A 319 -5.00 -28.17 -3.69
N GLY A 320 -5.84 -27.45 -4.44
CA GLY A 320 -5.58 -26.09 -4.90
C GLY A 320 -5.44 -25.11 -3.73
N VAL A 321 -6.30 -25.20 -2.71
CA VAL A 321 -6.19 -24.43 -1.46
C VAL A 321 -4.84 -24.68 -0.79
N LYS A 322 -4.51 -25.94 -0.54
CA LYS A 322 -3.26 -26.31 0.12
C LYS A 322 -2.03 -25.83 -0.68
N ALA A 323 -2.08 -25.97 -2.00
CA ALA A 323 -0.99 -25.54 -2.87
C ALA A 323 -0.80 -24.02 -2.86
N ALA A 324 -1.88 -23.23 -2.85
CA ALA A 324 -1.82 -21.77 -2.77
C ALA A 324 -1.18 -21.31 -1.45
N VAL A 325 -1.67 -21.83 -0.31
CA VAL A 325 -1.15 -21.50 1.01
C VAL A 325 0.33 -21.85 1.13
N GLU A 326 0.72 -23.05 0.68
CA GLU A 326 2.10 -23.50 0.74
C GLU A 326 3.01 -22.66 -0.16
N ALA A 327 2.58 -22.28 -1.35
CA ALA A 327 3.36 -21.44 -2.25
C ALA A 327 3.64 -20.06 -1.64
N VAL A 328 2.65 -19.43 -1.02
CA VAL A 328 2.81 -18.16 -0.29
C VAL A 328 3.77 -18.30 0.87
N LYS A 329 3.63 -19.36 1.67
CA LYS A 329 4.50 -19.66 2.82
C LYS A 329 5.95 -19.88 2.39
N GLN A 330 6.18 -20.64 1.32
CA GLN A 330 7.52 -20.88 0.80
C GLN A 330 8.17 -19.60 0.26
N LEU A 331 7.41 -18.74 -0.44
CA LEU A 331 7.91 -17.44 -0.86
C LEU A 331 8.32 -16.59 0.35
N SER A 332 7.46 -16.46 1.34
CA SER A 332 7.70 -15.72 2.59
C SER A 332 8.97 -16.21 3.31
N LEU A 333 9.11 -17.52 3.50
CA LEU A 333 10.31 -18.14 4.08
C LEU A 333 11.58 -17.84 3.27
N SER A 334 11.49 -17.95 1.94
CA SER A 334 12.65 -17.80 1.03
C SER A 334 13.28 -16.42 1.04
N ILE A 335 12.52 -15.40 1.49
CA ILE A 335 12.95 -14.00 1.56
C ILE A 335 13.15 -13.50 3.00
N GLY A 336 13.06 -14.42 3.98
CA GLY A 336 13.42 -14.16 5.39
C GLY A 336 12.36 -13.40 6.19
N ILE A 337 11.08 -13.54 5.86
CA ILE A 337 9.98 -13.01 6.68
C ILE A 337 9.83 -13.87 7.95
N PRO A 338 9.67 -13.25 9.13
CA PRO A 338 9.31 -13.97 10.36
C PRO A 338 8.03 -14.77 10.18
N GLN A 339 7.96 -15.96 10.79
CA GLN A 339 6.81 -16.85 10.60
C GLN A 339 5.90 -16.90 11.82
N LYS A 340 6.31 -16.32 12.94
CA LYS A 340 5.56 -16.36 14.20
C LYS A 340 5.53 -14.99 14.87
N LEU A 341 4.43 -14.71 15.55
CA LEU A 341 4.23 -13.42 16.24
C LEU A 341 5.22 -13.21 17.38
N ASN A 342 5.64 -14.27 18.07
CA ASN A 342 6.66 -14.17 19.13
C ASN A 342 8.04 -13.76 18.60
N GLU A 343 8.36 -14.04 17.33
CA GLU A 343 9.61 -13.62 16.68
C GLU A 343 9.69 -12.09 16.45
N ILE A 344 8.53 -11.42 16.41
CA ILE A 344 8.43 -9.97 16.27
C ILE A 344 8.06 -9.26 17.58
N GLY A 345 8.19 -9.97 18.72
CA GLY A 345 8.05 -9.41 20.05
C GLY A 345 6.60 -9.28 20.57
N VAL A 346 5.63 -9.81 19.87
CA VAL A 346 4.23 -9.85 20.34
C VAL A 346 4.13 -10.70 21.59
N ARG A 347 3.36 -10.24 22.58
CA ARG A 347 3.13 -10.95 23.84
C ARG A 347 1.81 -11.69 23.81
N LYS A 348 1.78 -12.88 24.40
CA LYS A 348 0.58 -13.74 24.38
C LYS A 348 -0.61 -13.10 25.13
N GLU A 349 -0.34 -12.36 26.18
CA GLU A 349 -1.38 -11.65 26.96
C GLU A 349 -2.08 -10.53 26.20
N ASP A 350 -1.53 -10.02 25.11
CA ASP A 350 -2.10 -8.92 24.34
C ASP A 350 -3.01 -9.42 23.19
N LEU A 351 -3.01 -10.73 22.88
CA LEU A 351 -3.73 -11.26 21.70
C LEU A 351 -5.23 -10.95 21.70
N HIS A 352 -5.88 -10.95 22.85
CA HIS A 352 -7.29 -10.58 22.95
C HIS A 352 -7.52 -9.10 22.62
N THR A 353 -6.67 -8.19 23.10
CA THR A 353 -6.75 -6.75 22.78
C THR A 353 -6.53 -6.52 21.30
N LEU A 354 -5.52 -7.17 20.71
CA LEU A 354 -5.25 -7.10 19.27
C LEU A 354 -6.45 -7.62 18.45
N ALA A 355 -7.13 -8.68 18.92
CA ALA A 355 -8.31 -9.22 18.25
C ALA A 355 -9.51 -8.26 18.29
N LEU A 356 -9.71 -7.55 19.40
CA LEU A 356 -10.74 -6.50 19.53
C LEU A 356 -10.48 -5.35 18.56
N ASP A 357 -9.24 -4.87 18.49
CA ASP A 357 -8.86 -3.78 17.60
C ASP A 357 -9.01 -4.21 16.12
N ALA A 358 -8.56 -5.41 15.78
CA ALA A 358 -8.70 -5.96 14.44
C ALA A 358 -10.16 -6.15 14.02
N PHE A 359 -11.01 -6.62 14.93
CA PHE A 359 -12.44 -6.81 14.62
C PHE A 359 -13.14 -5.49 14.28
N ASN A 360 -12.73 -4.38 14.91
CA ASN A 360 -13.27 -3.04 14.67
C ASN A 360 -12.61 -2.32 13.49
N ASP A 361 -11.65 -2.94 12.82
CA ASP A 361 -10.96 -2.36 11.66
C ASP A 361 -11.88 -2.32 10.43
N VAL A 362 -11.71 -1.28 9.61
CA VAL A 362 -12.52 -1.06 8.39
C VAL A 362 -12.39 -2.19 7.37
N CYS A 363 -11.25 -2.89 7.32
CA CYS A 363 -11.00 -3.97 6.37
C CYS A 363 -11.76 -5.26 6.73
N THR A 364 -12.16 -5.43 7.99
CA THR A 364 -12.81 -6.68 8.46
C THR A 364 -14.09 -7.00 7.71
N GLY A 365 -14.86 -5.98 7.32
CA GLY A 365 -16.09 -6.15 6.54
C GLY A 365 -15.87 -6.66 5.11
N GLY A 366 -14.65 -6.62 4.60
CA GLY A 366 -14.26 -7.12 3.27
C GLY A 366 -13.82 -8.59 3.25
N ASN A 367 -13.76 -9.26 4.41
CA ASN A 367 -13.35 -10.66 4.47
C ASN A 367 -14.41 -11.59 3.87
N PRO A 368 -14.03 -12.61 3.04
CA PRO A 368 -15.00 -13.51 2.40
C PRO A 368 -15.70 -14.46 3.37
N ARG A 369 -15.12 -14.69 4.54
CA ARG A 369 -15.72 -15.49 5.63
C ARG A 369 -16.14 -14.55 6.76
N PRO A 370 -17.41 -14.61 7.23
CA PRO A 370 -17.81 -13.89 8.44
C PRO A 370 -16.88 -14.24 9.60
N THR A 371 -16.45 -13.24 10.34
CA THR A 371 -15.39 -13.38 11.33
C THR A 371 -15.83 -12.75 12.65
N SER A 372 -15.60 -13.46 13.76
CA SER A 372 -15.83 -12.98 15.13
C SER A 372 -14.51 -12.57 15.80
N ILE A 373 -14.59 -11.95 16.97
CA ILE A 373 -13.43 -11.65 17.80
C ILE A 373 -12.69 -12.92 18.18
N GLU A 374 -13.43 -13.99 18.52
CA GLU A 374 -12.90 -15.30 18.90
C GLU A 374 -12.16 -15.97 17.74
N ASP A 375 -12.65 -15.82 16.50
CA ASP A 375 -11.97 -16.33 15.31
C ASP A 375 -10.61 -15.61 15.10
N ILE A 376 -10.60 -14.28 15.24
CA ILE A 376 -9.37 -13.47 15.11
C ILE A 376 -8.37 -13.82 16.22
N GLU A 377 -8.84 -13.96 17.46
CA GLU A 377 -7.99 -14.36 18.57
C GLU A 377 -7.40 -15.77 18.36
N ALA A 378 -8.20 -16.71 17.83
CA ALA A 378 -7.73 -18.04 17.47
C ALA A 378 -6.66 -18.00 16.36
N LEU A 379 -6.82 -17.13 15.36
CA LEU A 379 -5.82 -16.91 14.31
C LEU A 379 -4.53 -16.31 14.87
N TYR A 380 -4.60 -15.35 15.75
CA TYR A 380 -3.42 -14.81 16.44
C TYR A 380 -2.72 -15.87 17.28
N ASN A 381 -3.48 -16.69 18.04
CA ASN A 381 -2.90 -17.79 18.81
C ASN A 381 -2.19 -18.80 17.89
N LYS A 382 -2.78 -19.17 16.75
CA LYS A 382 -2.16 -20.06 15.76
C LYS A 382 -0.87 -19.47 15.17
N ALA A 383 -0.85 -18.17 14.91
CA ALA A 383 0.32 -17.45 14.39
C ALA A 383 1.38 -17.19 15.48
N PHE A 384 1.06 -17.32 16.76
CA PHE A 384 1.98 -17.10 17.88
C PHE A 384 2.87 -18.32 18.14
N GLU A 385 2.36 -19.54 18.01
CA GLU A 385 3.05 -20.82 18.29
C GLU A 385 3.88 -21.33 17.10
#